data_9fee0a24e30b6c08045715e8cf3fb1e6
#
_entry.id   9fee0a24e30b6c08045715e8cf3fb1e6
#
_cell.length_a   1.000
_cell.length_b   1.000
_cell.length_c   1.000
_cell.angle_alpha   90.00
_cell.angle_beta   90.00
_cell.angle_gamma   90.00
#
_symmetry.space_group_name_H-M   'P 1'
#
loop_
_entity.id
_entity.type
_entity.pdbx_description
1 polymer ?
#
loop_
_entity_poly.entity_id
_entity_poly.type
_entity_poly.pdbx_seq_one_letter_code
_entity_poly.pdbx_strand_id
1 'polypeptide(L)'
;MAVVRTVDEQMVQIFSGLHPLPHLGVSLLEATGCFLSADVVARSVPASDEVVLPKGSLVTTRQLARLASHGISSVDIAPRPRVVVVSIGDDPQANPTATSQSNANALVLASACREAGAEVFRVGPIPREQRAMRELVEDQLVRADVLLVVGGRGNEGYAELEVVLAEFGGVEYSQLAMSPGGVIGFGRIGSDAAPIVILPGETLGMYVEFEVFVRPLLRALAADPQPFRATVNARVSSAMESALGLHEFRLGRIDVVDGDHVFTPSVMAEALSLLAESNALASVPPDCSLVDEGARVLVIPIEDPR
;
A
#
# COMPACT_ATOMS: atom_id res chain seq x y z
N MET A 1 -13.49 -9.72 20.63
CA MET A 1 -12.96 -8.36 20.86
C MET A 1 -11.81 -8.15 19.89
N ALA A 2 -11.72 -6.99 19.25
CA ALA A 2 -10.53 -6.69 18.43
C ALA A 2 -9.29 -6.58 19.34
N VAL A 3 -8.16 -7.11 18.88
CA VAL A 3 -6.89 -6.95 19.58
C VAL A 3 -6.41 -5.51 19.34
N VAL A 4 -5.99 -4.81 20.39
CA VAL A 4 -5.37 -3.49 20.25
C VAL A 4 -3.91 -3.70 19.89
N ARG A 5 -3.43 -3.06 18.82
CA ARG A 5 -2.04 -3.12 18.34
C ARG A 5 -1.48 -1.74 18.05
N THR A 6 -0.21 -1.59 18.31
CA THR A 6 0.58 -0.46 17.80
C THR A 6 0.82 -0.61 16.30
N VAL A 7 1.27 0.47 15.65
CA VAL A 7 1.67 0.46 14.23
C VAL A 7 2.76 -0.59 13.98
N ASP A 8 3.78 -0.65 14.86
CA ASP A 8 4.90 -1.58 14.72
C ASP A 8 4.47 -3.04 14.88
N GLU A 9 3.61 -3.35 15.86
CA GLU A 9 3.08 -4.71 16.06
C GLU A 9 2.25 -5.17 14.85
N GLN A 10 1.45 -4.28 14.27
CA GLN A 10 0.68 -4.60 13.06
C GLN A 10 1.61 -4.79 11.86
N MET A 11 2.66 -3.98 11.74
CA MET A 11 3.67 -4.13 10.72
C MET A 11 4.37 -5.49 10.81
N VAL A 12 4.79 -5.88 12.02
CA VAL A 12 5.39 -7.22 12.27
C VAL A 12 4.44 -8.33 11.84
N GLN A 13 3.14 -8.23 12.13
CA GLN A 13 2.16 -9.22 11.72
C GLN A 13 2.05 -9.34 10.20
N ILE A 14 1.99 -8.22 9.48
CA ILE A 14 1.84 -8.18 8.02
C ILE A 14 3.08 -8.78 7.33
N PHE A 15 4.28 -8.43 7.82
CA PHE A 15 5.54 -8.84 7.21
C PHE A 15 6.03 -10.22 7.68
N SER A 16 5.47 -10.77 8.75
CA SER A 16 5.83 -12.11 9.24
C SER A 16 5.56 -13.17 8.17
N GLY A 17 6.61 -13.88 7.73
CA GLY A 17 6.50 -14.90 6.69
C GLY A 17 6.15 -14.37 5.30
N LEU A 18 6.30 -13.06 5.06
CA LEU A 18 6.18 -12.48 3.73
C LEU A 18 7.43 -12.76 2.91
N HIS A 19 7.25 -13.26 1.71
CA HIS A 19 8.32 -13.49 0.75
C HIS A 19 8.00 -12.76 -0.56
N PRO A 20 9.00 -12.26 -1.29
CA PRO A 20 8.79 -11.75 -2.63
C PRO A 20 8.13 -12.79 -3.54
N LEU A 21 7.38 -12.32 -4.52
CA LEU A 21 6.78 -13.19 -5.53
C LEU A 21 7.86 -13.99 -6.26
N PRO A 22 7.53 -15.22 -6.74
CA PRO A 22 8.44 -16.04 -7.52
C PRO A 22 8.98 -15.26 -8.72
N HIS A 23 10.28 -15.40 -8.99
CA HIS A 23 10.92 -14.72 -10.10
C HIS A 23 10.40 -15.21 -11.45
N LEU A 24 10.42 -14.32 -12.43
CA LEU A 24 9.99 -14.57 -13.79
C LEU A 24 11.05 -14.05 -14.78
N GLY A 25 11.50 -14.93 -15.70
CA GLY A 25 12.37 -14.52 -16.80
C GLY A 25 11.56 -13.81 -17.88
N VAL A 26 11.88 -12.56 -18.17
CA VAL A 26 11.15 -11.73 -19.13
C VAL A 26 12.08 -10.99 -20.09
N SER A 27 11.53 -10.50 -21.21
CA SER A 27 12.25 -9.59 -22.10
C SER A 27 12.57 -8.26 -21.40
N LEU A 28 13.58 -7.52 -21.91
CA LEU A 28 13.97 -6.24 -21.32
C LEU A 28 12.82 -5.22 -21.23
N LEU A 29 11.93 -5.19 -22.25
CA LEU A 29 10.81 -4.24 -22.24
C LEU A 29 9.79 -4.59 -21.16
N GLU A 30 9.49 -5.87 -20.97
CA GLU A 30 8.58 -6.35 -19.93
C GLU A 30 9.17 -6.15 -18.53
N ALA A 31 10.50 -6.18 -18.40
CA ALA A 31 11.19 -5.94 -17.13
C ALA A 31 11.08 -4.48 -16.63
N THR A 32 10.67 -3.55 -17.49
CA THR A 32 10.63 -2.12 -17.14
C THR A 32 9.72 -1.87 -15.93
N GLY A 33 10.26 -1.21 -14.89
CA GLY A 33 9.56 -0.89 -13.65
C GLY A 33 9.49 -2.06 -12.66
N CYS A 34 10.17 -3.19 -12.93
CA CYS A 34 10.32 -4.31 -12.02
C CYS A 34 11.71 -4.32 -11.38
N PHE A 35 11.88 -5.04 -10.27
CA PHE A 35 13.16 -5.23 -9.62
C PHE A 35 13.82 -6.54 -10.08
N LEU A 36 15.13 -6.51 -10.28
CA LEU A 36 15.90 -7.71 -10.61
C LEU A 36 15.89 -8.68 -9.43
N SER A 37 15.59 -9.94 -9.70
CA SER A 37 15.61 -11.01 -8.70
C SER A 37 16.97 -11.69 -8.55
N ALA A 38 17.89 -11.45 -9.49
CA ALA A 38 19.26 -11.96 -9.50
C ALA A 38 20.23 -10.93 -10.08
N ASP A 39 21.53 -11.10 -9.81
CA ASP A 39 22.58 -10.32 -10.48
C ASP A 39 22.61 -10.62 -11.97
N VAL A 40 22.75 -9.58 -12.78
CA VAL A 40 22.92 -9.70 -14.22
C VAL A 40 24.39 -9.56 -14.55
N VAL A 41 25.00 -10.63 -15.05
CA VAL A 41 26.45 -10.70 -15.37
C VAL A 41 26.68 -10.54 -16.87
N ALA A 42 27.73 -9.81 -17.24
CA ALA A 42 28.13 -9.63 -18.63
C ALA A 42 28.56 -10.97 -19.23
N ARG A 43 28.04 -11.30 -20.41
CA ARG A 43 28.51 -12.44 -21.22
C ARG A 43 29.57 -11.95 -22.20
N SER A 44 30.77 -11.61 -21.72
CA SER A 44 31.88 -11.22 -22.58
C SER A 44 32.76 -12.43 -22.95
N VAL A 45 33.48 -12.33 -24.09
CA VAL A 45 34.53 -13.30 -24.47
C VAL A 45 35.86 -12.52 -24.48
N PRO A 46 36.82 -12.84 -23.60
CA PRO A 46 36.78 -13.88 -22.54
C PRO A 46 35.75 -13.56 -21.46
N ALA A 47 35.20 -14.60 -20.83
CA ALA A 47 34.19 -14.47 -19.77
C ALA A 47 34.68 -13.51 -18.67
N SER A 48 33.92 -12.47 -18.40
CA SER A 48 34.13 -11.61 -17.24
C SER A 48 32.97 -11.85 -16.26
N ASP A 49 33.29 -11.93 -14.98
CA ASP A 49 32.29 -11.99 -13.91
C ASP A 49 31.81 -10.58 -13.52
N GLU A 50 31.88 -9.64 -14.47
CA GLU A 50 31.43 -8.28 -14.23
C GLU A 50 29.91 -8.22 -14.07
N VAL A 51 29.46 -7.81 -12.89
CA VAL A 51 28.05 -7.57 -12.61
C VAL A 51 27.61 -6.29 -13.32
N VAL A 52 26.79 -6.42 -14.33
CA VAL A 52 26.22 -5.30 -15.09
C VAL A 52 25.20 -4.55 -14.22
N LEU A 53 24.28 -5.29 -13.59
CA LEU A 53 23.33 -4.75 -12.62
C LEU A 53 23.15 -5.75 -11.49
N PRO A 54 23.20 -5.32 -10.21
CA PRO A 54 22.99 -6.19 -9.07
C PRO A 54 21.51 -6.51 -8.87
N LYS A 55 21.25 -7.63 -8.19
CA LYS A 55 19.94 -7.99 -7.64
C LYS A 55 19.34 -6.80 -6.88
N GLY A 56 18.02 -6.62 -6.98
CA GLY A 56 17.29 -5.52 -6.35
C GLY A 56 17.37 -4.19 -7.11
N SER A 57 18.09 -4.13 -8.25
CA SER A 57 18.07 -2.95 -9.12
C SER A 57 16.70 -2.79 -9.77
N LEU A 58 16.14 -1.58 -9.73
CA LEU A 58 14.96 -1.22 -10.51
C LEU A 58 15.34 -1.08 -11.99
N VAL A 59 14.65 -1.83 -12.86
CA VAL A 59 14.88 -1.74 -14.31
C VAL A 59 14.16 -0.52 -14.87
N THR A 60 14.87 0.59 -14.98
CA THR A 60 14.38 1.81 -15.64
C THR A 60 14.88 1.88 -17.09
N THR A 61 14.44 2.88 -17.86
CA THR A 61 14.92 3.12 -19.23
C THR A 61 16.45 3.20 -19.29
N ARG A 62 17.11 3.77 -18.29
CA ARG A 62 18.57 3.88 -18.23
C ARG A 62 19.24 2.53 -18.03
N GLN A 63 18.69 1.69 -17.15
CA GLN A 63 19.18 0.32 -16.95
C GLN A 63 18.94 -0.56 -18.17
N LEU A 64 17.82 -0.38 -18.89
CA LEU A 64 17.60 -1.04 -20.19
C LEU A 64 18.71 -0.76 -21.19
N ALA A 65 19.11 0.49 -21.33
CA ALA A 65 20.20 0.87 -22.26
C ALA A 65 21.50 0.16 -21.88
N ARG A 66 21.82 0.10 -20.57
CA ARG A 66 23.02 -0.60 -20.09
C ARG A 66 22.95 -2.10 -20.35
N LEU A 67 21.83 -2.77 -20.06
CA LEU A 67 21.65 -4.19 -20.33
C LEU A 67 21.76 -4.52 -21.83
N ALA A 68 21.09 -3.75 -22.68
CA ALA A 68 21.12 -3.92 -24.12
C ALA A 68 22.53 -3.74 -24.72
N SER A 69 23.32 -2.77 -24.21
CA SER A 69 24.70 -2.55 -24.67
C SER A 69 25.64 -3.73 -24.36
N HIS A 70 25.29 -4.57 -23.39
CA HIS A 70 26.00 -5.81 -23.08
C HIS A 70 25.41 -7.05 -23.78
N GLY A 71 24.51 -6.85 -24.76
CA GLY A 71 23.87 -7.94 -25.52
C GLY A 71 22.89 -8.78 -24.71
N ILE A 72 22.41 -8.28 -23.56
CA ILE A 72 21.42 -8.96 -22.72
C ILE A 72 20.04 -8.69 -23.31
N SER A 73 19.25 -9.73 -23.55
CA SER A 73 17.91 -9.65 -24.12
C SER A 73 16.78 -10.00 -23.15
N SER A 74 17.11 -10.68 -22.05
CA SER A 74 16.16 -11.10 -21.02
C SER A 74 16.81 -11.07 -19.64
N VAL A 75 16.01 -10.89 -18.59
CA VAL A 75 16.44 -10.84 -17.20
C VAL A 75 15.41 -11.49 -16.30
N ASP A 76 15.85 -11.93 -15.12
CA ASP A 76 14.96 -12.44 -14.09
C ASP A 76 14.51 -11.30 -13.17
N ILE A 77 13.20 -11.12 -13.03
CA ILE A 77 12.57 -10.09 -12.22
C ILE A 77 11.66 -10.66 -11.15
N ALA A 78 11.39 -9.88 -10.10
CA ALA A 78 10.19 -10.05 -9.29
C ALA A 78 9.02 -9.39 -10.04
N PRO A 79 7.93 -10.13 -10.35
CA PRO A 79 6.81 -9.57 -11.08
C PRO A 79 6.06 -8.52 -10.25
N ARG A 80 5.27 -7.69 -10.93
CA ARG A 80 4.36 -6.77 -10.25
C ARG A 80 3.28 -7.54 -9.53
N PRO A 81 2.99 -7.26 -8.23
CA PRO A 81 1.90 -7.92 -7.53
C PRO A 81 0.55 -7.67 -8.20
N ARG A 82 -0.21 -8.72 -8.40
CA ARG A 82 -1.59 -8.64 -8.89
C ARG A 82 -2.52 -8.39 -7.71
N VAL A 83 -3.09 -7.20 -7.65
CA VAL A 83 -3.95 -6.76 -6.56
C VAL A 83 -5.39 -6.74 -7.04
N VAL A 84 -6.27 -7.43 -6.32
CA VAL A 84 -7.71 -7.30 -6.51
C VAL A 84 -8.28 -6.41 -5.42
N VAL A 85 -8.87 -5.29 -5.83
CA VAL A 85 -9.58 -4.36 -4.94
C VAL A 85 -11.06 -4.65 -5.01
N VAL A 86 -11.62 -5.03 -3.87
CA VAL A 86 -13.01 -5.44 -3.71
C VAL A 86 -13.77 -4.38 -2.93
N SER A 87 -14.90 -3.92 -3.45
CA SER A 87 -15.87 -3.12 -2.70
C SER A 87 -17.15 -3.90 -2.48
N ILE A 88 -17.76 -3.72 -1.30
CA ILE A 88 -19.05 -4.33 -0.95
C ILE A 88 -20.09 -3.21 -0.92
N GLY A 89 -21.28 -3.47 -1.45
CA GLY A 89 -22.39 -2.51 -1.42
C GLY A 89 -23.38 -2.71 -2.56
N ASP A 90 -24.29 -1.78 -2.68
CA ASP A 90 -25.31 -1.80 -3.74
C ASP A 90 -24.71 -1.40 -5.08
N ASP A 91 -25.19 -2.04 -6.15
CA ASP A 91 -24.79 -1.71 -7.51
C ASP A 91 -25.19 -0.27 -7.85
N PRO A 92 -24.25 0.63 -8.23
CA PRO A 92 -24.57 1.98 -8.67
C PRO A 92 -25.49 2.03 -9.89
N GLN A 93 -25.53 0.96 -10.70
CA GLN A 93 -26.45 0.86 -11.85
C GLN A 93 -27.90 0.57 -11.39
N ALA A 94 -28.04 -0.18 -10.27
CA ALA A 94 -29.36 -0.42 -9.68
C ALA A 94 -29.88 0.78 -8.87
N ASN A 95 -28.96 1.61 -8.33
CA ASN A 95 -29.30 2.85 -7.62
C ASN A 95 -28.36 4.00 -8.01
N PRO A 96 -28.62 4.73 -9.09
CA PRO A 96 -27.74 5.80 -9.60
C PRO A 96 -27.53 6.97 -8.65
N THR A 97 -28.36 7.11 -7.62
CA THR A 97 -28.25 8.16 -6.59
C THR A 97 -27.41 7.75 -5.38
N ALA A 98 -27.10 6.46 -5.26
CA ALA A 98 -26.22 5.94 -4.23
C ALA A 98 -24.77 6.11 -4.66
N THR A 99 -24.18 7.27 -4.43
CA THR A 99 -22.73 7.45 -4.43
C THR A 99 -22.17 6.67 -3.24
N SER A 100 -21.83 5.40 -3.47
CA SER A 100 -21.25 4.57 -2.42
C SER A 100 -19.84 5.07 -2.11
N GLN A 101 -19.63 5.52 -0.88
CA GLN A 101 -18.30 5.86 -0.35
C GLN A 101 -17.31 4.71 -0.59
N SER A 102 -17.75 3.44 -0.42
CA SER A 102 -16.94 2.25 -0.68
C SER A 102 -16.46 2.17 -2.13
N ASN A 103 -17.28 2.56 -3.10
CA ASN A 103 -16.87 2.56 -4.51
C ASN A 103 -15.86 3.67 -4.83
N ALA A 104 -16.02 4.87 -4.23
CA ALA A 104 -15.05 5.95 -4.35
C ALA A 104 -13.71 5.56 -3.71
N ASN A 105 -13.73 4.98 -2.52
CA ASN A 105 -12.55 4.48 -1.83
C ASN A 105 -11.85 3.37 -2.62
N ALA A 106 -12.59 2.44 -3.25
CA ALA A 106 -12.02 1.41 -4.10
C ALA A 106 -11.31 1.99 -5.34
N LEU A 107 -11.78 3.13 -5.86
CA LEU A 107 -11.09 3.83 -6.96
C LEU A 107 -9.79 4.46 -6.47
N VAL A 108 -9.80 5.11 -5.31
CA VAL A 108 -8.61 5.69 -4.66
C VAL A 108 -7.56 4.61 -4.41
N LEU A 109 -7.96 3.49 -3.79
CA LEU A 109 -7.05 2.36 -3.53
C LEU A 109 -6.48 1.76 -4.81
N ALA A 110 -7.30 1.60 -5.85
CA ALA A 110 -6.82 1.07 -7.11
C ALA A 110 -5.78 1.99 -7.77
N SER A 111 -5.93 3.31 -7.64
CA SER A 111 -4.93 4.27 -8.09
C SER A 111 -3.65 4.16 -7.25
N ALA A 112 -3.76 4.19 -5.94
CA ALA A 112 -2.63 4.10 -5.02
C ALA A 112 -1.83 2.80 -5.18
N CYS A 113 -2.50 1.66 -5.42
CA CYS A 113 -1.85 0.39 -5.73
C CYS A 113 -1.04 0.45 -7.04
N ARG A 114 -1.57 1.11 -8.10
CA ARG A 114 -0.83 1.31 -9.35
C ARG A 114 0.40 2.18 -9.14
N GLU A 115 0.28 3.25 -8.37
CA GLU A 115 1.41 4.10 -7.98
C GLU A 115 2.47 3.33 -7.16
N ALA A 116 2.02 2.36 -6.35
CA ALA A 116 2.91 1.43 -5.66
C ALA A 116 3.59 0.39 -6.58
N GLY A 117 3.23 0.35 -7.87
CA GLY A 117 3.81 -0.54 -8.87
C GLY A 117 3.06 -1.86 -9.06
N ALA A 118 1.85 -2.01 -8.54
CA ALA A 118 1.05 -3.21 -8.70
C ALA A 118 0.22 -3.22 -10.00
N GLU A 119 -0.12 -4.41 -10.47
CA GLU A 119 -1.17 -4.63 -11.46
C GLU A 119 -2.51 -4.76 -10.73
N VAL A 120 -3.51 -3.95 -11.10
CA VAL A 120 -4.71 -3.79 -10.29
C VAL A 120 -5.99 -4.10 -11.05
N PHE A 121 -6.78 -4.96 -10.46
CA PHE A 121 -8.12 -5.32 -10.90
C PHE A 121 -9.14 -4.85 -9.85
N ARG A 122 -10.17 -4.13 -10.28
CA ARG A 122 -11.29 -3.75 -9.41
C ARG A 122 -12.46 -4.69 -9.64
N VAL A 123 -13.04 -5.15 -8.55
CA VAL A 123 -14.21 -6.03 -8.57
C VAL A 123 -15.25 -5.48 -7.60
N GLY A 124 -16.49 -5.45 -8.03
CA GLY A 124 -17.61 -4.92 -7.26
C GLY A 124 -18.17 -3.60 -7.79
N PRO A 125 -19.17 -3.03 -7.09
CA PRO A 125 -19.63 -3.49 -5.78
C PRO A 125 -20.25 -4.87 -5.82
N ILE A 126 -19.95 -5.69 -4.78
CA ILE A 126 -20.47 -7.03 -4.66
C ILE A 126 -21.77 -7.01 -3.86
N PRO A 127 -22.81 -7.75 -4.29
CA PRO A 127 -24.00 -7.96 -3.47
C PRO A 127 -23.65 -8.52 -2.10
N ARG A 128 -24.44 -8.17 -1.08
CA ARG A 128 -24.26 -8.60 0.32
C ARG A 128 -24.58 -10.09 0.56
N GLU A 129 -24.93 -10.82 -0.48
CA GLU A 129 -25.21 -12.25 -0.39
C GLU A 129 -23.92 -13.07 -0.19
N GLN A 130 -23.89 -13.91 0.86
CA GLN A 130 -22.73 -14.77 1.17
C GLN A 130 -22.30 -15.64 -0.01
N ARG A 131 -23.29 -16.15 -0.78
CA ARG A 131 -23.00 -16.98 -1.96
C ARG A 131 -22.23 -16.19 -3.02
N ALA A 132 -22.66 -14.98 -3.35
CA ALA A 132 -22.00 -14.13 -4.34
C ALA A 132 -20.58 -13.72 -3.86
N MET A 133 -20.44 -13.43 -2.56
CA MET A 133 -19.15 -13.13 -1.95
C MET A 133 -18.19 -14.33 -2.01
N ARG A 134 -18.69 -15.54 -1.72
CA ARG A 134 -17.89 -16.77 -1.80
C ARG A 134 -17.41 -17.04 -3.22
N GLU A 135 -18.32 -17.08 -4.20
CA GLU A 135 -18.00 -17.28 -5.61
C GLU A 135 -16.93 -16.27 -6.08
N LEU A 136 -17.07 -15.00 -5.65
CA LEU A 136 -16.08 -13.98 -5.98
C LEU A 136 -14.71 -14.24 -5.33
N VAL A 137 -14.67 -14.54 -4.04
CA VAL A 137 -13.40 -14.82 -3.34
C VAL A 137 -12.70 -16.00 -4.01
N GLU A 138 -13.42 -17.09 -4.31
CA GLU A 138 -12.89 -18.26 -5.02
C GLU A 138 -12.30 -17.86 -6.38
N ASP A 139 -13.04 -17.10 -7.19
CA ASP A 139 -12.58 -16.65 -8.50
C ASP A 139 -11.35 -15.75 -8.45
N GLN A 140 -11.28 -14.88 -7.44
CA GLN A 140 -10.16 -13.94 -7.32
C GLN A 140 -8.90 -14.59 -6.74
N LEU A 141 -9.01 -15.58 -5.85
CA LEU A 141 -7.86 -16.30 -5.28
C LEU A 141 -7.02 -17.03 -6.33
N VAL A 142 -7.59 -17.37 -7.49
CA VAL A 142 -6.85 -18.01 -8.59
C VAL A 142 -5.80 -17.08 -9.21
N ARG A 143 -6.01 -15.75 -9.13
CA ARG A 143 -5.20 -14.78 -9.87
C ARG A 143 -4.60 -13.66 -9.01
N ALA A 144 -5.10 -13.46 -7.79
CA ALA A 144 -4.65 -12.39 -6.93
C ALA A 144 -3.43 -12.80 -6.11
N ASP A 145 -2.41 -11.96 -6.09
CA ASP A 145 -1.31 -12.07 -5.14
C ASP A 145 -1.65 -11.35 -3.82
N VAL A 146 -2.59 -10.37 -3.87
CA VAL A 146 -3.14 -9.66 -2.71
C VAL A 146 -4.61 -9.33 -2.94
N LEU A 147 -5.47 -9.56 -1.93
CA LEU A 147 -6.83 -9.04 -1.88
C LEU A 147 -6.91 -7.82 -0.97
N LEU A 148 -7.48 -6.73 -1.47
CA LEU A 148 -7.82 -5.54 -0.68
C LEU A 148 -9.34 -5.38 -0.64
N VAL A 149 -9.90 -5.33 0.56
CA VAL A 149 -11.34 -5.08 0.75
C VAL A 149 -11.55 -3.70 1.35
N VAL A 150 -12.45 -2.94 0.76
CA VAL A 150 -12.84 -1.61 1.22
C VAL A 150 -14.14 -1.69 1.98
N GLY A 151 -14.14 -1.16 3.20
CA GLY A 151 -15.29 -1.15 4.07
C GLY A 151 -15.16 -2.22 5.16
N GLY A 152 -14.56 -1.84 6.29
CA GLY A 152 -14.37 -2.69 7.45
C GLY A 152 -15.61 -2.80 8.34
N ARG A 153 -15.40 -3.22 9.58
CA ARG A 153 -16.45 -3.36 10.61
C ARG A 153 -17.32 -2.11 10.71
N GLY A 154 -18.61 -2.33 10.73
CA GLY A 154 -19.62 -1.25 10.75
C GLY A 154 -20.22 -0.93 9.38
N ASN A 155 -19.62 -1.39 8.29
CA ASN A 155 -20.24 -1.27 6.98
C ASN A 155 -21.19 -2.45 6.71
N GLU A 156 -22.22 -2.17 5.93
CA GLU A 156 -23.19 -3.17 5.52
C GLU A 156 -22.52 -4.25 4.64
N GLY A 157 -22.89 -5.53 4.87
CA GLY A 157 -22.32 -6.68 4.18
C GLY A 157 -21.00 -7.19 4.77
N TYR A 158 -20.46 -6.53 5.80
CA TYR A 158 -19.20 -6.92 6.41
C TYR A 158 -19.30 -8.23 7.19
N ALA A 159 -20.41 -8.44 7.95
CA ALA A 159 -20.61 -9.65 8.73
C ALA A 159 -20.69 -10.89 7.83
N GLU A 160 -21.33 -10.77 6.69
CA GLU A 160 -21.44 -11.81 5.67
C GLU A 160 -20.08 -12.14 5.06
N LEU A 161 -19.26 -11.13 4.80
CA LEU A 161 -17.89 -11.33 4.31
C LEU A 161 -17.01 -12.03 5.35
N GLU A 162 -17.12 -11.66 6.63
CA GLU A 162 -16.35 -12.29 7.72
C GLU A 162 -16.64 -13.80 7.80
N VAL A 163 -17.92 -14.20 7.66
CA VAL A 163 -18.30 -15.60 7.59
C VAL A 163 -17.70 -16.32 6.40
N VAL A 164 -17.74 -15.70 5.22
CA VAL A 164 -17.16 -16.27 4.00
C VAL A 164 -15.64 -16.41 4.12
N LEU A 165 -14.94 -15.38 4.59
CA LEU A 165 -13.47 -15.41 4.70
C LEU A 165 -12.99 -16.46 5.71
N ALA A 166 -13.77 -16.76 6.75
CA ALA A 166 -13.42 -17.81 7.70
C ALA A 166 -13.28 -19.20 7.04
N GLU A 167 -13.94 -19.44 5.92
CA GLU A 167 -13.86 -20.71 5.16
C GLU A 167 -12.51 -20.83 4.39
N PHE A 168 -11.87 -19.70 4.07
CA PHE A 168 -10.61 -19.64 3.29
C PHE A 168 -9.34 -19.49 4.13
N GLY A 169 -9.43 -19.37 5.46
CA GLY A 169 -8.28 -19.21 6.34
C GLY A 169 -8.51 -18.17 7.44
N GLY A 170 -9.52 -17.31 7.25
CA GLY A 170 -9.90 -16.30 8.22
C GLY A 170 -9.04 -15.04 8.21
N VAL A 171 -9.57 -14.03 8.89
CA VAL A 171 -8.95 -12.71 9.02
C VAL A 171 -8.95 -12.32 10.50
N GLU A 172 -7.81 -11.87 11.00
CA GLU A 172 -7.71 -11.27 12.32
C GLU A 172 -7.93 -9.76 12.22
N TYR A 173 -8.71 -9.21 13.16
CA TYR A 173 -9.03 -7.79 13.22
C TYR A 173 -8.34 -7.13 14.40
N SER A 174 -7.60 -6.07 14.11
CA SER A 174 -6.87 -5.28 15.08
C SER A 174 -7.43 -3.86 15.15
N GLN A 175 -7.68 -3.37 16.38
CA GLN A 175 -7.84 -1.94 16.61
C GLN A 175 -6.45 -1.32 16.65
N LEU A 176 -6.15 -0.41 15.74
CA LEU A 176 -4.84 0.25 15.68
C LEU A 176 -4.76 1.42 16.67
N ALA A 177 -3.66 1.51 17.41
CA ALA A 177 -3.31 2.67 18.21
C ALA A 177 -2.69 3.76 17.32
N MET A 178 -3.47 4.22 16.32
CA MET A 178 -3.08 5.27 15.37
C MET A 178 -4.24 6.19 15.01
N SER A 179 -3.93 7.37 14.45
CA SER A 179 -4.89 8.36 13.95
C SER A 179 -4.31 9.06 12.70
N PRO A 180 -5.10 9.28 11.60
CA PRO A 180 -6.37 8.61 11.33
C PRO A 180 -6.13 7.11 11.15
N GLY A 181 -7.15 6.32 11.46
CA GLY A 181 -7.09 4.88 11.37
C GLY A 181 -8.23 4.25 12.16
N GLY A 182 -8.32 2.95 12.07
CA GLY A 182 -9.44 2.26 12.69
C GLY A 182 -9.17 0.80 12.96
N VAL A 183 -10.10 -0.04 12.56
CA VAL A 183 -9.96 -1.49 12.62
C VAL A 183 -9.47 -1.99 11.27
N ILE A 184 -8.24 -2.48 11.24
CA ILE A 184 -7.69 -3.19 10.08
C ILE A 184 -7.94 -4.70 10.22
N GLY A 185 -8.33 -5.35 9.12
CA GLY A 185 -8.35 -6.80 9.00
C GLY A 185 -7.12 -7.28 8.24
N PHE A 186 -6.44 -8.30 8.75
CA PHE A 186 -5.34 -8.94 8.05
C PHE A 186 -5.42 -10.46 8.18
N GLY A 187 -5.15 -11.15 7.08
CA GLY A 187 -5.10 -12.60 7.04
C GLY A 187 -4.33 -13.12 5.82
N ARG A 188 -4.22 -14.43 5.76
CA ARG A 188 -3.71 -15.17 4.60
C ARG A 188 -4.75 -16.21 4.22
N ILE A 189 -5.23 -16.15 2.98
CA ILE A 189 -6.36 -16.94 2.54
C ILE A 189 -6.02 -17.76 1.31
N GLY A 190 -6.76 -18.86 1.13
CA GLY A 190 -6.56 -19.79 0.03
C GLY A 190 -5.33 -20.69 0.19
N SER A 191 -5.11 -21.59 -0.79
CA SER A 191 -4.01 -22.56 -0.80
C SER A 191 -2.63 -21.91 -0.84
N ASP A 192 -2.53 -20.77 -1.51
CA ASP A 192 -1.27 -20.04 -1.70
C ASP A 192 -1.00 -19.02 -0.58
N ALA A 193 -1.85 -19.01 0.46
CA ALA A 193 -1.77 -18.10 1.60
C ALA A 193 -1.67 -16.63 1.18
N ALA A 194 -2.47 -16.23 0.17
CA ALA A 194 -2.48 -14.88 -0.36
C ALA A 194 -2.86 -13.87 0.73
N PRO A 195 -2.10 -12.79 0.93
CA PRO A 195 -2.47 -11.74 1.87
C PRO A 195 -3.82 -11.13 1.52
N ILE A 196 -4.67 -10.98 2.54
CA ILE A 196 -5.89 -10.17 2.46
C ILE A 196 -5.80 -9.04 3.49
N VAL A 197 -6.09 -7.82 3.05
CA VAL A 197 -6.17 -6.65 3.92
C VAL A 197 -7.56 -6.03 3.80
N ILE A 198 -8.22 -5.82 4.93
CA ILE A 198 -9.51 -5.14 5.01
C ILE A 198 -9.28 -3.79 5.65
N LEU A 199 -9.52 -2.75 4.86
CA LEU A 199 -9.29 -1.36 5.24
C LEU A 199 -10.61 -0.70 5.69
N PRO A 200 -10.54 0.33 6.56
CA PRO A 200 -11.74 1.04 7.03
C PRO A 200 -12.51 1.70 5.89
N GLY A 201 -13.78 1.96 6.11
CA GLY A 201 -14.64 2.66 5.14
C GLY A 201 -14.48 4.18 5.18
N GLU A 202 -13.80 4.72 6.19
CA GLU A 202 -13.49 6.14 6.30
C GLU A 202 -12.26 6.45 5.44
N THR A 203 -12.36 7.46 4.56
CA THR A 203 -11.41 7.70 3.46
C THR A 203 -10.00 8.03 3.94
N LEU A 204 -9.85 8.87 4.99
CA LEU A 204 -8.53 9.26 5.48
C LEU A 204 -7.83 8.10 6.17
N GLY A 205 -8.53 7.36 7.03
CA GLY A 205 -8.01 6.18 7.69
C GLY A 205 -7.59 5.11 6.69
N MET A 206 -8.45 4.84 5.70
CA MET A 206 -8.15 3.92 4.60
C MET A 206 -6.87 4.31 3.86
N TYR A 207 -6.72 5.58 3.48
CA TYR A 207 -5.57 6.05 2.71
C TYR A 207 -4.28 6.01 3.54
N VAL A 208 -4.33 6.46 4.80
CA VAL A 208 -3.17 6.42 5.69
C VAL A 208 -2.77 4.98 6.01
N GLU A 209 -3.74 4.09 6.30
CA GLU A 209 -3.44 2.67 6.50
C GLU A 209 -2.88 2.01 5.23
N PHE A 210 -3.35 2.43 4.05
CA PHE A 210 -2.74 1.99 2.80
C PHE A 210 -1.27 2.42 2.71
N GLU A 211 -0.94 3.68 2.93
CA GLU A 211 0.44 4.19 2.84
C GLU A 211 1.36 3.54 3.87
N VAL A 212 0.85 3.30 5.08
CA VAL A 212 1.64 2.76 6.19
C VAL A 212 1.84 1.24 6.05
N PHE A 213 0.81 0.48 5.65
CA PHE A 213 0.84 -0.98 5.69
C PHE A 213 0.79 -1.65 4.31
N VAL A 214 -0.13 -1.22 3.44
CA VAL A 214 -0.40 -1.93 2.18
C VAL A 214 0.65 -1.59 1.13
N ARG A 215 1.01 -0.34 0.99
CA ARG A 215 2.05 0.07 0.03
C ARG A 215 3.38 -0.65 0.29
N PRO A 216 3.93 -0.68 1.52
CA PRO A 216 5.15 -1.44 1.81
C PRO A 216 4.98 -2.95 1.57
N LEU A 217 3.82 -3.53 1.87
CA LEU A 217 3.51 -4.93 1.56
C LEU A 217 3.65 -5.21 0.06
N LEU A 218 3.03 -4.36 -0.79
CA LEU A 218 3.12 -4.51 -2.25
C LEU A 218 4.54 -4.37 -2.76
N ARG A 219 5.30 -3.39 -2.25
CA ARG A 219 6.70 -3.17 -2.60
C ARG A 219 7.59 -4.34 -2.20
N ALA A 220 7.36 -4.91 -1.02
CA ALA A 220 8.10 -6.09 -0.54
C ALA A 220 7.80 -7.33 -1.40
N LEU A 221 6.55 -7.55 -1.81
CA LEU A 221 6.18 -8.61 -2.74
C LEU A 221 6.86 -8.46 -4.10
N ALA A 222 7.06 -7.23 -4.57
CA ALA A 222 7.80 -6.91 -5.79
C ALA A 222 9.34 -6.97 -5.61
N ALA A 223 9.84 -7.46 -4.48
CA ALA A 223 11.26 -7.52 -4.13
C ALA A 223 11.98 -6.16 -4.13
N ASP A 224 11.26 -5.08 -3.83
CA ASP A 224 11.88 -3.78 -3.60
C ASP A 224 12.79 -3.87 -2.35
N PRO A 225 14.09 -3.57 -2.46
CA PRO A 225 14.98 -3.57 -1.30
C PRO A 225 14.67 -2.48 -0.27
N GLN A 226 13.88 -1.46 -0.66
CA GLN A 226 13.44 -0.36 0.18
C GLN A 226 11.92 -0.18 0.09
N PRO A 227 11.13 -1.11 0.66
CA PRO A 227 9.67 -1.13 0.47
C PRO A 227 8.95 0.06 1.11
N PHE A 228 9.53 0.67 2.14
CA PHE A 228 8.99 1.84 2.81
C PHE A 228 9.35 3.12 2.07
N ARG A 229 8.49 4.14 2.15
CA ARG A 229 8.84 5.47 1.65
C ARG A 229 10.02 6.05 2.44
N ALA A 230 10.90 6.75 1.77
CA ALA A 230 11.93 7.53 2.44
C ALA A 230 11.28 8.62 3.30
N THR A 231 11.84 8.84 4.47
CA THR A 231 11.38 9.88 5.38
C THR A 231 12.33 11.09 5.33
N VAL A 232 11.76 12.26 5.53
CA VAL A 232 12.47 13.52 5.62
C VAL A 232 12.25 14.13 7.00
N ASN A 233 13.31 14.67 7.62
CA ASN A 233 13.19 15.39 8.87
C ASN A 233 12.85 16.85 8.55
N ALA A 234 11.59 17.27 8.71
CA ALA A 234 11.10 18.59 8.35
C ALA A 234 10.76 19.44 9.57
N ARG A 235 10.96 20.75 9.45
CA ARG A 235 10.54 21.74 10.45
C ARG A 235 9.03 22.00 10.30
N VAL A 236 8.31 22.02 11.40
CA VAL A 236 6.86 22.27 11.41
C VAL A 236 6.57 23.76 11.35
N SER A 237 5.67 24.18 10.45
CA SER A 237 5.32 25.60 10.27
C SER A 237 4.34 26.14 11.31
N SER A 238 3.60 25.26 12.00
CA SER A 238 2.65 25.60 13.06
C SER A 238 2.53 24.44 14.05
N ALA A 239 2.24 24.72 15.31
CA ALA A 239 2.12 23.68 16.33
C ALA A 239 1.03 22.64 16.00
N MET A 240 1.26 21.38 16.35
CA MET A 240 0.34 20.27 16.17
C MET A 240 0.09 19.58 17.52
N GLU A 241 -1.16 19.58 17.98
CA GLU A 241 -1.57 18.74 19.11
C GLU A 241 -1.75 17.30 18.65
N SER A 242 -1.39 16.34 19.50
CA SER A 242 -1.54 14.91 19.25
C SER A 242 -2.08 14.20 20.50
N ALA A 243 -2.82 13.12 20.30
CA ALA A 243 -3.35 12.33 21.40
C ALA A 243 -2.28 11.36 21.92
N LEU A 244 -1.96 11.41 23.22
CA LEU A 244 -1.05 10.44 23.83
C LEU A 244 -1.56 9.01 23.67
N GLY A 245 -0.65 8.10 23.38
CA GLY A 245 -0.96 6.68 23.16
C GLY A 245 -1.38 6.33 21.73
N LEU A 246 -1.53 7.31 20.85
CA LEU A 246 -1.78 7.11 19.43
C LEU A 246 -0.60 7.56 18.57
N HIS A 247 -0.19 6.75 17.62
CA HIS A 247 0.71 7.17 16.56
C HIS A 247 -0.08 8.03 15.57
N GLU A 248 0.16 9.32 15.51
CA GLU A 248 -0.60 10.20 14.63
C GLU A 248 0.11 10.44 13.31
N PHE A 249 -0.63 10.28 12.21
CA PHE A 249 -0.18 10.60 10.85
C PHE A 249 -0.96 11.83 10.36
N ARG A 250 -0.32 12.99 10.39
CA ARG A 250 -0.93 14.27 10.02
C ARG A 250 -0.69 14.56 8.54
N LEU A 251 -1.78 14.68 7.78
CA LEU A 251 -1.73 15.12 6.39
C LEU A 251 -1.34 16.61 6.30
N GLY A 252 -0.57 16.95 5.28
CA GLY A 252 -0.13 18.32 5.02
C GLY A 252 0.77 18.42 3.81
N ARG A 253 1.44 19.55 3.69
CA ARG A 253 2.38 19.81 2.61
C ARG A 253 3.80 19.89 3.13
N ILE A 254 4.72 19.28 2.38
CA ILE A 254 6.16 19.48 2.56
C ILE A 254 6.69 20.29 1.39
N ASP A 255 7.40 21.35 1.70
CA ASP A 255 8.06 22.23 0.73
C ASP A 255 9.51 22.48 1.17
N VAL A 256 10.34 22.95 0.24
CA VAL A 256 11.70 23.39 0.55
C VAL A 256 11.71 24.92 0.62
N VAL A 257 11.98 25.47 1.80
CA VAL A 257 12.03 26.91 2.04
C VAL A 257 13.45 27.26 2.57
N ASP A 258 14.16 28.11 1.87
CA ASP A 258 15.54 28.53 2.22
C ASP A 258 16.51 27.33 2.42
N GLY A 259 16.30 26.25 1.66
CA GLY A 259 17.12 25.04 1.75
C GLY A 259 16.78 24.09 2.88
N ASP A 260 15.74 24.37 3.69
CA ASP A 260 15.23 23.48 4.72
C ASP A 260 13.86 22.91 4.32
N HIS A 261 13.61 21.66 4.74
CA HIS A 261 12.29 21.05 4.58
C HIS A 261 11.33 21.60 5.64
N VAL A 262 10.19 22.13 5.16
CA VAL A 262 9.14 22.68 6.01
C VAL A 262 7.85 21.93 5.78
N PHE A 263 7.29 21.38 6.85
CA PHE A 263 5.98 20.73 6.83
C PHE A 263 4.91 21.69 7.35
N THR A 264 3.88 21.91 6.56
CA THR A 264 2.70 22.69 6.89
C THR A 264 1.52 21.75 7.08
N PRO A 265 1.01 21.58 8.33
CA PRO A 265 -0.17 20.76 8.58
C PRO A 265 -1.38 21.32 7.82
N SER A 266 -2.15 20.45 7.20
CA SER A 266 -3.41 20.89 6.57
C SER A 266 -4.49 21.13 7.62
N VAL A 267 -5.27 22.19 7.42
CA VAL A 267 -6.39 22.60 8.28
C VAL A 267 -7.76 22.39 7.61
N MET A 268 -7.78 21.70 6.46
CA MET A 268 -9.01 21.42 5.72
C MET A 268 -9.95 20.54 6.54
N ALA A 269 -11.23 20.91 6.58
CA ALA A 269 -12.23 20.16 7.35
C ALA A 269 -12.79 18.96 6.59
N GLU A 270 -12.72 18.97 5.25
CA GLU A 270 -13.25 17.90 4.40
C GLU A 270 -12.15 16.92 4.00
N ALA A 271 -12.40 15.63 4.21
CA ALA A 271 -11.44 14.55 4.01
C ALA A 271 -10.86 14.47 2.58
N LEU A 272 -11.72 14.63 1.56
CA LEU A 272 -11.28 14.53 0.16
C LEU A 272 -10.42 15.73 -0.24
N SER A 273 -10.78 16.93 0.19
CA SER A 273 -9.99 18.14 -0.02
C SER A 273 -8.64 18.05 0.71
N LEU A 274 -8.65 17.51 1.93
CA LEU A 274 -7.44 17.26 2.71
C LEU A 274 -6.47 16.33 1.97
N LEU A 275 -6.98 15.24 1.41
CA LEU A 275 -6.17 14.31 0.59
C LEU A 275 -5.64 14.97 -0.68
N ALA A 276 -6.50 15.69 -1.40
CA ALA A 276 -6.15 16.28 -2.70
C ALA A 276 -5.08 17.39 -2.60
N GLU A 277 -5.03 18.09 -1.46
CA GLU A 277 -4.09 19.19 -1.25
C GLU A 277 -2.82 18.81 -0.50
N SER A 278 -2.77 17.60 0.07
CA SER A 278 -1.61 17.11 0.82
C SER A 278 -0.65 16.36 -0.09
N ASN A 279 0.66 16.57 0.12
CA ASN A 279 1.72 15.80 -0.53
C ASN A 279 2.61 15.03 0.45
N ALA A 280 2.25 15.06 1.75
CA ALA A 280 3.06 14.42 2.79
C ALA A 280 2.23 14.04 4.03
N LEU A 281 2.77 13.08 4.79
CA LEU A 281 2.29 12.65 6.11
C LEU A 281 3.38 12.94 7.15
N ALA A 282 3.11 13.79 8.14
CA ALA A 282 3.96 13.90 9.32
C ALA A 282 3.63 12.76 10.29
N SER A 283 4.66 12.12 10.81
CA SER A 283 4.57 11.00 11.75
C SER A 283 4.88 11.52 13.15
N VAL A 284 3.85 11.56 14.01
CA VAL A 284 3.98 11.99 15.43
C VAL A 284 3.88 10.74 16.30
N PRO A 285 4.93 10.42 17.08
CA PRO A 285 4.96 9.20 17.88
C PRO A 285 3.97 9.25 19.07
N PRO A 286 3.58 8.08 19.63
CA PRO A 286 2.51 7.99 20.64
C PRO A 286 2.85 8.61 22.01
N ASP A 287 4.08 8.90 22.27
CA ASP A 287 4.57 9.58 23.48
C ASP A 287 4.64 11.12 23.38
N CYS A 288 4.28 11.66 22.20
CA CYS A 288 4.28 13.10 21.93
C CYS A 288 2.85 13.64 21.93
N SER A 289 2.54 14.61 22.81
CA SER A 289 1.22 15.27 22.85
C SER A 289 1.17 16.62 22.15
N LEU A 290 2.33 17.20 21.85
CA LEU A 290 2.46 18.49 21.20
C LEU A 290 3.78 18.54 20.42
N VAL A 291 3.69 18.90 19.16
CA VAL A 291 4.83 19.31 18.34
C VAL A 291 4.78 20.81 18.21
N ASP A 292 5.73 21.50 18.82
CA ASP A 292 5.81 22.97 18.79
C ASP A 292 6.13 23.49 17.38
N GLU A 293 5.68 24.71 17.08
CA GLU A 293 6.10 25.42 15.88
C GLU A 293 7.63 25.51 15.82
N GLY A 294 8.19 25.21 14.66
CA GLY A 294 9.66 25.17 14.47
C GLY A 294 10.34 23.89 14.93
N ALA A 295 9.67 23.01 15.69
CA ALA A 295 10.18 21.68 16.01
C ALA A 295 10.33 20.81 14.75
N ARG A 296 11.14 19.76 14.84
CA ARG A 296 11.33 18.81 13.73
C ARG A 296 10.54 17.54 13.94
N VAL A 297 9.95 17.06 12.85
CA VAL A 297 9.17 15.81 12.81
C VAL A 297 9.57 14.98 11.60
N LEU A 298 9.43 13.67 11.68
CA LEU A 298 9.58 12.80 10.52
C LEU A 298 8.38 12.96 9.60
N VAL A 299 8.64 13.19 8.32
CA VAL A 299 7.64 13.37 7.28
C VAL A 299 7.86 12.34 6.18
N ILE A 300 6.79 11.70 5.77
CA ILE A 300 6.72 10.75 4.67
C ILE A 300 6.16 11.50 3.45
N PRO A 301 6.96 11.86 2.44
CA PRO A 301 6.43 12.39 1.18
C PRO A 301 5.58 11.31 0.49
N ILE A 302 4.34 11.65 0.12
CA ILE A 302 3.41 10.74 -0.58
C ILE A 302 3.39 10.98 -2.08
N GLU A 303 3.86 12.13 -2.54
CA GLU A 303 4.18 12.40 -3.94
C GLU A 303 5.70 12.50 -4.12
N ASP A 304 6.19 12.15 -5.31
CA ASP A 304 7.57 12.44 -5.65
C ASP A 304 7.76 13.96 -5.73
N PRO A 305 8.77 14.54 -5.07
CA PRO A 305 9.03 15.96 -5.16
C PRO A 305 9.28 16.33 -6.63
N ARG A 306 8.46 17.24 -7.14
CA ARG A 306 8.56 17.78 -8.50
C ARG A 306 9.76 18.70 -8.65
#